data_b3d11e979eab1480ed3c87272d16a454
#
_entry.id   b3d11e979eab1480ed3c87272d16a454
#
_cell.length_a   1.000
_cell.length_b   1.000
_cell.length_c   1.000
_cell.angle_alpha   90.00
_cell.angle_beta   90.00
_cell.angle_gamma   90.00
#
_symmetry.space_group_name_H-M   'P 1'
#
loop_
_entity.id
_entity.type
_entity.pdbx_description
1 polymer ?
#
loop_
_entity_poly.entity_id
_entity_poly.type
_entity_poly.pdbx_seq_one_letter_code
_entity_poly.pdbx_strand_id
1 'polypeptide(L)'
;GQPVEDIFDYRYLMNEEFVVLEVEKANGEIWELEVEKEYEEDLGITFEKDLMDDYRSCSNHCIFCFIDQMPPGMRDTLYFKDDDSRLSFIQGNYVTLTNMSDHDIDRIIRYHLEPINISIQTMNPELRCKMLHNRFAGDALKKLQKLYDAGITMNGQIVLCKGVNDGKELDDSIRKMSAYAPVLQSVSVVPVGLTKFREGLYPMEQFQKEDALEVLDIIHSWQKKMMDQYGIHFIHASDEWYILAGKDLPLEESYDGYLQLENGVGMLRLLGEEVKEAVAGRTGDDRRIKAVSATGALAAPFIKKYMEMIHEKFPNVEVDVISIRNE
;
A
#
# COMPACT_ATOMS: atom_id res chain seq x y z
N GLY A 1 33.88 5.97 -13.43
CA GLY A 1 32.99 5.44 -12.40
C GLY A 1 31.62 6.08 -12.47
N GLN A 2 30.64 5.45 -11.85
CA GLN A 2 29.29 6.00 -11.68
C GLN A 2 29.18 6.48 -10.22
N PRO A 3 28.56 7.64 -9.97
CA PRO A 3 28.35 8.08 -8.60
C PRO A 3 27.30 7.18 -7.92
N VAL A 4 27.46 6.97 -6.63
CA VAL A 4 26.51 6.30 -5.76
C VAL A 4 25.76 7.40 -5.00
N GLU A 5 24.52 7.67 -5.41
CA GLU A 5 23.70 8.74 -4.83
C GLU A 5 22.92 8.28 -3.61
N ASP A 6 22.42 7.03 -3.66
CA ASP A 6 21.65 6.42 -2.58
C ASP A 6 21.73 4.88 -2.61
N ILE A 7 20.95 4.24 -1.73
CA ILE A 7 20.93 2.78 -1.58
C ILE A 7 20.58 2.02 -2.87
N PHE A 8 19.85 2.62 -3.82
CA PHE A 8 19.51 1.95 -5.06
C PHE A 8 20.68 1.87 -6.03
N ASP A 9 21.46 2.97 -6.16
CA ASP A 9 22.69 2.93 -6.93
C ASP A 9 23.67 1.92 -6.32
N TYR A 10 23.82 1.97 -4.98
CA TYR A 10 24.68 1.02 -4.27
C TYR A 10 24.28 -0.42 -4.60
N ARG A 11 23.03 -0.81 -4.37
CA ARG A 11 22.57 -2.18 -4.59
C ARG A 11 22.69 -2.62 -6.05
N TYR A 12 22.36 -1.72 -6.99
CA TYR A 12 22.45 -2.04 -8.41
C TYR A 12 23.91 -2.22 -8.86
N LEU A 13 24.80 -1.30 -8.48
CA LEU A 13 26.20 -1.31 -8.91
C LEU A 13 27.03 -2.39 -8.20
N MET A 14 26.59 -2.83 -7.01
CA MET A 14 27.25 -3.92 -6.27
C MET A 14 26.86 -5.31 -6.75
N ASN A 15 25.92 -5.44 -7.64
CA ASN A 15 25.44 -6.72 -8.18
C ASN A 15 26.32 -7.21 -9.34
N GLU A 16 27.64 -7.29 -9.08
CA GLU A 16 28.70 -7.72 -10.01
C GLU A 16 29.74 -8.54 -9.23
N GLU A 17 30.44 -9.46 -9.93
CA GLU A 17 31.51 -10.30 -9.33
C GLU A 17 32.81 -9.53 -9.09
N PHE A 18 33.04 -8.45 -9.82
CA PHE A 18 34.18 -7.56 -9.65
C PHE A 18 33.75 -6.10 -9.62
N VAL A 19 34.05 -5.41 -8.55
CA VAL A 19 33.72 -4.00 -8.36
C VAL A 19 34.95 -3.20 -7.99
N VAL A 20 35.03 -1.97 -8.51
CA VAL A 20 36.04 -0.99 -8.13
C VAL A 20 35.36 0.17 -7.44
N LEU A 21 35.68 0.37 -6.19
CA LEU A 21 35.13 1.44 -5.36
C LEU A 21 36.15 2.58 -5.26
N GLU A 22 35.74 3.78 -5.66
CA GLU A 22 36.45 5.01 -5.33
C GLU A 22 35.84 5.60 -4.05
N VAL A 23 36.62 5.70 -3.01
CA VAL A 23 36.19 6.14 -1.68
C VAL A 23 36.99 7.38 -1.27
N GLU A 24 36.32 8.50 -1.07
CA GLU A 24 36.90 9.69 -0.47
C GLU A 24 36.80 9.61 1.06
N LYS A 25 37.94 9.62 1.75
CA LYS A 25 37.99 9.62 3.21
C LYS A 25 37.72 11.01 3.78
N ALA A 26 37.37 11.08 5.06
CA ALA A 26 37.13 12.33 5.78
C ALA A 26 38.34 13.32 5.77
N ASN A 27 39.54 12.83 5.54
CA ASN A 27 40.77 13.65 5.41
C ASN A 27 41.04 14.12 3.98
N GLY A 28 40.12 13.81 3.00
CA GLY A 28 40.27 14.14 1.58
C GLY A 28 41.13 13.18 0.77
N GLU A 29 41.58 12.08 1.38
CA GLU A 29 42.35 11.02 0.71
C GLU A 29 41.39 10.16 -0.14
N ILE A 30 41.73 9.94 -1.42
CA ILE A 30 40.95 9.10 -2.32
C ILE A 30 41.61 7.72 -2.42
N TRP A 31 40.82 6.69 -2.16
CA TRP A 31 41.22 5.30 -2.29
C TRP A 31 40.44 4.61 -3.37
N GLU A 32 41.13 3.83 -4.17
CA GLU A 32 40.55 2.89 -5.13
C GLU A 32 40.69 1.48 -4.54
N LEU A 33 39.56 0.80 -4.34
CA LEU A 33 39.47 -0.53 -3.76
C LEU A 33 38.91 -1.49 -4.80
N GLU A 34 39.72 -2.46 -5.21
CA GLU A 34 39.32 -3.56 -6.08
C GLU A 34 38.78 -4.71 -5.22
N VAL A 35 37.58 -5.16 -5.48
CA VAL A 35 36.91 -6.24 -4.73
C VAL A 35 36.39 -7.31 -5.69
N GLU A 36 36.90 -8.54 -5.53
CA GLU A 36 36.35 -9.76 -6.10
C GLU A 36 35.39 -10.41 -5.10
N LYS A 37 34.18 -10.78 -5.51
CA LYS A 37 33.16 -11.39 -4.66
C LYS A 37 32.22 -12.26 -5.47
N GLU A 38 31.42 -13.09 -4.81
CA GLU A 38 30.29 -13.77 -5.47
C GLU A 38 29.25 -12.72 -5.91
N TYR A 39 28.49 -13.03 -6.98
CA TYR A 39 27.55 -12.09 -7.59
C TYR A 39 26.59 -11.43 -6.58
N GLU A 40 26.01 -12.22 -5.67
CA GLU A 40 25.05 -11.74 -4.66
C GLU A 40 25.71 -11.41 -3.30
N GLU A 41 27.01 -11.52 -3.18
CA GLU A 41 27.72 -11.25 -1.92
C GLU A 41 27.73 -9.76 -1.62
N ASP A 42 27.33 -9.39 -0.39
CA ASP A 42 27.36 -8.02 0.09
C ASP A 42 28.79 -7.61 0.46
N LEU A 43 29.14 -6.36 0.22
CA LEU A 43 30.47 -5.81 0.60
C LEU A 43 30.63 -5.63 2.11
N GLY A 44 29.58 -5.81 2.90
CA GLY A 44 29.59 -5.60 4.35
C GLY A 44 29.68 -4.14 4.78
N ILE A 45 29.34 -3.21 3.89
CA ILE A 45 29.31 -1.78 4.21
C ILE A 45 28.04 -1.46 4.99
N THR A 46 28.21 -0.83 6.14
CA THR A 46 27.10 -0.35 6.98
C THR A 46 26.97 1.17 6.83
N PHE A 47 25.78 1.64 6.50
CA PHE A 47 25.47 3.06 6.39
C PHE A 47 24.87 3.58 7.69
N GLU A 48 25.17 4.83 8.07
CA GLU A 48 24.55 5.49 9.24
C GLU A 48 23.04 5.67 9.08
N LYS A 49 22.58 5.84 7.82
CA LYS A 49 21.17 5.93 7.46
C LYS A 49 20.85 4.85 6.43
N ASP A 50 19.77 4.14 6.60
CA ASP A 50 19.37 2.99 5.75
C ASP A 50 19.25 3.33 4.26
N LEU A 51 18.90 4.58 3.93
CA LEU A 51 18.80 5.07 2.55
C LEU A 51 20.05 5.79 2.06
N MET A 52 21.11 5.88 2.89
CA MET A 52 22.36 6.64 2.70
C MET A 52 22.18 8.17 2.80
N ASP A 53 20.98 8.69 2.62
CA ASP A 53 20.60 10.10 2.76
C ASP A 53 19.34 10.29 3.62
N ASP A 54 18.80 11.52 3.65
CA ASP A 54 17.59 11.82 4.40
C ASP A 54 16.32 11.35 3.66
N TYR A 55 15.29 10.97 4.44
CA TYR A 55 13.96 10.67 3.91
C TYR A 55 13.35 11.91 3.24
N ARG A 56 12.67 11.69 2.10
CA ARG A 56 11.99 12.74 1.36
C ARG A 56 10.57 12.92 1.88
N SER A 57 10.32 14.05 2.52
CA SER A 57 8.97 14.40 3.00
C SER A 57 8.01 14.69 1.87
N CYS A 58 6.74 14.34 2.07
CA CYS A 58 5.65 14.65 1.15
C CYS A 58 5.42 16.16 1.03
N SER A 59 5.32 16.66 -0.21
CA SER A 59 5.03 18.05 -0.53
C SER A 59 3.54 18.35 -0.76
N ASN A 60 2.67 17.33 -0.61
CA ASN A 60 1.24 17.46 -0.83
C ASN A 60 0.49 17.88 0.44
N HIS A 61 -0.69 18.48 0.25
CA HIS A 61 -1.65 18.81 1.31
C HIS A 61 -3.01 18.18 0.98
N CYS A 62 -3.02 16.84 0.87
CA CYS A 62 -4.19 16.09 0.43
C CYS A 62 -5.40 16.35 1.33
N ILE A 63 -6.58 16.56 0.72
CA ILE A 63 -7.84 16.75 1.46
C ILE A 63 -8.18 15.55 2.35
N PHE A 64 -7.63 14.39 2.04
CA PHE A 64 -7.82 13.11 2.74
C PHE A 64 -6.61 12.67 3.58
N CYS A 65 -5.60 13.54 3.78
CA CYS A 65 -4.37 13.16 4.48
C CYS A 65 -4.66 12.64 5.88
N PHE A 66 -4.28 11.38 6.14
CA PHE A 66 -4.50 10.77 7.43
C PHE A 66 -3.59 11.39 8.51
N ILE A 67 -2.37 11.78 8.15
CA ILE A 67 -1.43 12.41 9.09
C ILE A 67 -1.96 13.75 9.61
N ASP A 68 -2.67 14.52 8.78
CA ASP A 68 -3.27 15.79 9.20
C ASP A 68 -4.41 15.62 10.21
N GLN A 69 -4.91 14.41 10.38
CA GLN A 69 -5.98 14.03 11.29
C GLN A 69 -5.48 13.25 12.52
N MET A 70 -4.17 13.20 12.74
CA MET A 70 -3.61 12.54 13.92
C MET A 70 -3.85 13.39 15.18
N PRO A 71 -4.07 12.74 16.34
CA PRO A 71 -4.21 13.47 17.60
C PRO A 71 -2.93 14.28 17.90
N PRO A 72 -3.06 15.52 18.41
CA PRO A 72 -1.90 16.34 18.75
C PRO A 72 -1.12 15.78 19.95
N GLY A 73 0.17 16.08 20.02
CA GLY A 73 1.02 15.75 21.19
C GLY A 73 1.49 14.29 21.25
N MET A 74 1.42 13.57 20.16
CA MET A 74 2.04 12.24 20.02
C MET A 74 3.54 12.39 19.68
N ARG A 75 4.25 11.25 19.60
CA ARG A 75 5.67 11.25 19.19
C ARG A 75 5.85 11.80 17.76
N ASP A 76 6.90 12.54 17.52
CA ASP A 76 7.14 13.29 16.27
C ASP A 76 7.14 12.40 15.02
N THR A 77 7.61 11.15 15.13
CA THR A 77 7.63 10.19 14.04
C THR A 77 6.26 9.89 13.43
N LEU A 78 5.15 10.09 14.20
CA LEU A 78 3.78 9.88 13.71
C LEU A 78 3.29 11.02 12.80
N TYR A 79 3.97 12.16 12.79
CA TYR A 79 3.60 13.32 11.96
C TYR A 79 4.45 13.45 10.70
N PHE A 80 5.39 12.54 10.51
CA PHE A 80 6.18 12.50 9.29
C PHE A 80 5.29 12.09 8.11
N LYS A 81 5.21 12.95 7.09
CA LYS A 81 4.49 12.66 5.85
C LYS A 81 5.48 12.08 4.84
N ASP A 82 5.37 10.80 4.59
CA ASP A 82 6.20 10.10 3.63
C ASP A 82 5.65 10.23 2.19
N ASP A 83 6.54 10.47 1.24
CA ASP A 83 6.33 10.34 -0.22
C ASP A 83 7.68 10.04 -0.89
N ASP A 84 8.51 9.22 -0.23
CA ASP A 84 9.81 8.79 -0.74
C ASP A 84 9.65 7.51 -1.57
N SER A 85 9.96 7.61 -2.86
CA SER A 85 9.79 6.47 -3.78
C SER A 85 10.62 5.24 -3.40
N ARG A 86 11.74 5.42 -2.68
CA ARG A 86 12.57 4.32 -2.22
C ARG A 86 11.84 3.43 -1.22
N LEU A 87 10.99 4.02 -0.38
CA LEU A 87 10.17 3.28 0.57
C LEU A 87 9.05 2.48 -0.10
N SER A 88 8.66 2.83 -1.33
CA SER A 88 7.75 1.98 -2.11
C SER A 88 8.34 0.60 -2.37
N PHE A 89 9.64 0.54 -2.72
CA PHE A 89 10.32 -0.73 -3.02
C PHE A 89 10.81 -1.47 -1.77
N ILE A 90 11.13 -0.74 -0.69
CA ILE A 90 11.70 -1.34 0.53
C ILE A 90 10.60 -1.79 1.50
N GLN A 91 9.53 -1.01 1.62
CA GLN A 91 8.47 -1.18 2.62
C GLN A 91 7.06 -1.33 2.04
N GLY A 92 6.90 -1.26 0.71
CA GLY A 92 5.59 -1.33 0.07
C GLY A 92 4.77 -0.03 0.15
N ASN A 93 5.36 1.11 0.53
CA ASN A 93 4.64 2.38 0.68
C ASN A 93 4.08 2.88 -0.66
N TYR A 94 2.92 3.52 -0.60
CA TYR A 94 2.26 4.12 -1.77
C TYR A 94 2.73 5.56 -1.97
N VAL A 95 3.30 5.86 -3.15
CA VAL A 95 3.82 7.17 -3.51
C VAL A 95 2.92 7.91 -4.50
N THR A 96 2.92 9.24 -4.44
CA THR A 96 2.02 10.05 -5.27
C THR A 96 2.59 10.40 -6.64
N LEU A 97 3.84 10.06 -6.93
CA LEU A 97 4.63 10.49 -8.09
C LEU A 97 4.88 12.01 -8.18
N THR A 98 4.33 12.82 -7.28
CA THR A 98 4.51 14.29 -7.31
C THR A 98 5.88 14.70 -6.79
N ASN A 99 6.46 13.88 -5.93
CA ASN A 99 7.75 14.13 -5.28
C ASN A 99 8.95 13.50 -6.02
N MET A 100 8.70 12.94 -7.21
CA MET A 100 9.70 12.28 -8.04
C MET A 100 10.09 13.16 -9.22
N SER A 101 11.37 13.27 -9.50
CA SER A 101 11.90 13.89 -10.71
C SER A 101 11.84 12.93 -11.91
N ASP A 102 12.14 13.42 -13.12
CA ASP A 102 12.32 12.56 -14.28
C ASP A 102 13.52 11.62 -14.08
N HIS A 103 14.58 12.09 -13.41
CA HIS A 103 15.74 11.28 -13.05
C HIS A 103 15.38 10.08 -12.14
N ASP A 104 14.50 10.28 -11.15
CA ASP A 104 14.02 9.19 -10.31
C ASP A 104 13.27 8.12 -11.13
N ILE A 105 12.44 8.55 -12.10
CA ILE A 105 11.73 7.63 -13.00
C ILE A 105 12.72 6.88 -13.91
N ASP A 106 13.69 7.59 -14.48
CA ASP A 106 14.70 6.99 -15.37
C ASP A 106 15.56 5.96 -14.63
N ARG A 107 15.86 6.19 -13.33
CA ARG A 107 16.57 5.22 -12.47
C ARG A 107 15.72 3.98 -12.18
N ILE A 108 14.42 4.14 -11.87
CA ILE A 108 13.50 3.02 -11.67
C ILE A 108 13.47 2.13 -12.92
N ILE A 109 13.34 2.76 -14.09
CA ILE A 109 13.33 2.05 -15.39
C ILE A 109 14.67 1.35 -15.63
N ARG A 110 15.79 2.07 -15.45
CA ARG A 110 17.14 1.55 -15.67
C ARG A 110 17.46 0.36 -14.79
N TYR A 111 17.07 0.42 -13.50
CA TYR A 111 17.36 -0.61 -12.50
C TYR A 111 16.27 -1.68 -12.45
N HIS A 112 15.21 -1.51 -13.24
CA HIS A 112 14.05 -2.40 -13.29
C HIS A 112 13.46 -2.64 -11.90
N LEU A 113 13.25 -1.55 -11.15
CA LEU A 113 12.71 -1.60 -9.80
C LEU A 113 11.20 -1.77 -9.86
N GLU A 114 10.70 -2.91 -9.37
CA GLU A 114 9.28 -3.25 -9.39
C GLU A 114 8.88 -4.23 -8.27
N PRO A 115 7.60 -4.28 -7.86
CA PRO A 115 6.55 -3.37 -8.27
C PRO A 115 6.68 -1.99 -7.61
N ILE A 116 6.18 -0.93 -8.26
CA ILE A 116 5.99 0.38 -7.64
C ILE A 116 4.53 0.56 -7.22
N ASN A 117 4.31 1.01 -5.98
CA ASN A 117 2.99 1.25 -5.41
C ASN A 117 2.61 2.74 -5.55
N ILE A 118 1.50 3.04 -6.22
CA ILE A 118 1.14 4.40 -6.63
C ILE A 118 -0.20 4.85 -6.06
N SER A 119 -0.20 5.94 -5.30
CA SER A 119 -1.40 6.66 -4.85
C SER A 119 -1.99 7.47 -6.01
N ILE A 120 -2.92 6.88 -6.75
CA ILE A 120 -3.49 7.47 -7.98
C ILE A 120 -4.61 8.46 -7.65
N GLN A 121 -5.55 8.07 -6.82
CA GLN A 121 -6.74 8.79 -6.35
C GLN A 121 -7.79 9.05 -7.45
N THR A 122 -7.40 9.54 -8.60
CA THR A 122 -8.22 9.78 -9.78
C THR A 122 -7.35 9.92 -11.02
N MET A 123 -7.88 9.55 -12.18
CA MET A 123 -7.27 9.77 -13.49
C MET A 123 -7.74 11.07 -14.16
N ASN A 124 -8.37 11.95 -13.40
CA ASN A 124 -8.73 13.31 -13.82
C ASN A 124 -7.64 14.29 -13.30
N PRO A 125 -6.82 14.89 -14.19
CA PRO A 125 -5.68 15.72 -13.76
C PRO A 125 -6.09 16.93 -12.92
N GLU A 126 -7.20 17.58 -13.27
CA GLU A 126 -7.68 18.77 -12.55
C GLU A 126 -8.20 18.39 -11.17
N LEU A 127 -8.97 17.31 -11.08
CA LEU A 127 -9.46 16.82 -9.79
C LEU A 127 -8.31 16.34 -8.91
N ARG A 128 -7.31 15.67 -9.49
CA ARG A 128 -6.12 15.23 -8.76
C ARG A 128 -5.36 16.40 -8.14
N CYS A 129 -5.19 17.51 -8.89
CA CYS A 129 -4.60 18.73 -8.35
C CYS A 129 -5.39 19.27 -7.14
N LYS A 130 -6.71 19.23 -7.19
CA LYS A 130 -7.58 19.67 -6.09
C LYS A 130 -7.46 18.72 -4.89
N MET A 131 -7.52 17.41 -5.12
CA MET A 131 -7.45 16.39 -4.05
C MET A 131 -6.11 16.39 -3.32
N LEU A 132 -4.99 16.52 -4.03
CA LEU A 132 -3.65 16.55 -3.44
C LEU A 132 -3.23 17.96 -3.00
N HIS A 133 -4.03 18.97 -3.32
CA HIS A 133 -3.70 20.39 -3.13
C HIS A 133 -2.29 20.72 -3.66
N ASN A 134 -2.00 20.19 -4.85
CA ASN A 134 -0.72 20.33 -5.53
C ASN A 134 -0.94 20.54 -7.02
N ARG A 135 -0.53 21.71 -7.54
CA ARG A 135 -0.71 22.10 -8.95
C ARG A 135 -0.04 21.17 -9.95
N PHE A 136 0.96 20.40 -9.52
CA PHE A 136 1.70 19.47 -10.38
C PHE A 136 1.14 18.03 -10.35
N ALA A 137 0.16 17.76 -9.49
CA ALA A 137 -0.36 16.41 -9.29
C ALA A 137 -1.03 15.84 -10.56
N GLY A 138 -1.65 16.67 -11.37
CA GLY A 138 -2.23 16.25 -12.66
C GLY A 138 -1.15 15.83 -13.67
N ASP A 139 -0.08 16.60 -13.78
CA ASP A 139 1.03 16.28 -14.68
C ASP A 139 1.80 15.03 -14.23
N ALA A 140 1.86 14.76 -12.92
CA ALA A 140 2.49 13.56 -12.39
C ALA A 140 1.87 12.25 -12.91
N LEU A 141 0.60 12.26 -13.34
CA LEU A 141 -0.04 11.11 -13.99
C LEU A 141 0.66 10.68 -15.30
N LYS A 142 1.38 11.58 -15.97
CA LYS A 142 2.15 11.25 -17.18
C LYS A 142 3.28 10.26 -16.90
N LYS A 143 3.75 10.18 -15.64
CA LYS A 143 4.77 9.22 -15.20
C LYS A 143 4.26 7.79 -15.22
N LEU A 144 2.94 7.56 -15.04
CA LEU A 144 2.33 6.25 -15.24
C LEU A 144 2.57 5.72 -16.66
N GLN A 145 2.44 6.59 -17.67
CA GLN A 145 2.68 6.19 -19.06
C GLN A 145 4.15 5.80 -19.28
N LYS A 146 5.10 6.55 -18.71
CA LYS A 146 6.54 6.24 -18.82
C LYS A 146 6.86 4.87 -18.19
N LEU A 147 6.32 4.59 -17.01
CA LEU A 147 6.51 3.32 -16.32
C LEU A 147 5.85 2.16 -17.08
N TYR A 148 4.63 2.37 -17.60
CA TYR A 148 3.93 1.41 -18.44
C TYR A 148 4.71 1.06 -19.72
N ASP A 149 5.18 2.08 -20.45
CA ASP A 149 5.93 1.91 -21.69
C ASP A 149 7.26 1.14 -21.47
N ALA A 150 7.82 1.27 -20.26
CA ALA A 150 9.03 0.54 -19.83
C ALA A 150 8.73 -0.86 -19.26
N GLY A 151 7.46 -1.23 -19.12
CA GLY A 151 7.05 -2.54 -18.58
C GLY A 151 7.22 -2.67 -17.06
N ILE A 152 7.38 -1.56 -16.32
CA ILE A 152 7.53 -1.59 -14.86
C ILE A 152 6.18 -1.93 -14.22
N THR A 153 6.14 -3.02 -13.49
CA THR A 153 4.95 -3.49 -12.76
C THR A 153 4.50 -2.46 -11.71
N MET A 154 3.20 -2.16 -11.71
CA MET A 154 2.61 -1.15 -10.83
C MET A 154 1.45 -1.71 -10.02
N ASN A 155 1.27 -1.19 -8.80
CA ASN A 155 0.03 -1.31 -8.03
C ASN A 155 -0.56 0.08 -7.80
N GLY A 156 -1.87 0.20 -7.89
CA GLY A 156 -2.59 1.44 -7.69
C GLY A 156 -3.40 1.47 -6.40
N GLN A 157 -3.62 2.67 -5.87
CA GLN A 157 -4.52 2.90 -4.74
C GLN A 157 -5.40 4.11 -5.01
N ILE A 158 -6.67 4.00 -4.68
CA ILE A 158 -7.65 5.08 -4.64
C ILE A 158 -8.17 5.21 -3.22
N VAL A 159 -7.88 6.34 -2.56
CA VAL A 159 -8.62 6.76 -1.37
C VAL A 159 -9.90 7.45 -1.85
N LEU A 160 -11.03 6.80 -1.64
CA LEU A 160 -12.32 7.29 -2.11
C LEU A 160 -12.90 8.28 -1.12
N CYS A 161 -13.28 9.46 -1.63
CA CYS A 161 -13.84 10.57 -0.87
C CYS A 161 -15.25 10.86 -1.40
N LYS A 162 -16.27 10.71 -0.54
CA LYS A 162 -17.67 10.90 -0.90
C LYS A 162 -17.94 12.28 -1.50
N GLY A 163 -18.61 12.30 -2.66
CA GLY A 163 -18.93 13.52 -3.41
C GLY A 163 -17.71 14.18 -4.09
N VAL A 164 -16.54 13.53 -4.13
CA VAL A 164 -15.32 14.07 -4.74
C VAL A 164 -14.84 13.22 -5.91
N ASN A 165 -14.42 11.98 -5.65
CA ASN A 165 -13.89 11.06 -6.67
C ASN A 165 -14.65 9.74 -6.76
N ASP A 166 -15.86 9.68 -6.20
CA ASP A 166 -16.78 8.54 -6.23
C ASP A 166 -17.68 8.54 -7.48
N GLY A 167 -18.60 7.59 -7.55
CA GLY A 167 -19.60 7.47 -8.62
C GLY A 167 -18.97 7.47 -10.01
N LYS A 168 -19.38 8.41 -10.86
CA LYS A 168 -18.91 8.52 -12.25
C LYS A 168 -17.39 8.77 -12.33
N GLU A 169 -16.83 9.53 -11.42
CA GLU A 169 -15.38 9.81 -11.41
C GLU A 169 -14.56 8.54 -11.12
N LEU A 170 -15.06 7.69 -10.21
CA LEU A 170 -14.48 6.37 -9.94
C LEU A 170 -14.54 5.49 -11.19
N ASP A 171 -15.70 5.37 -11.82
CA ASP A 171 -15.89 4.57 -13.04
C ASP A 171 -14.98 5.04 -14.19
N ASP A 172 -14.90 6.36 -14.44
CA ASP A 172 -14.01 6.96 -15.44
C ASP A 172 -12.53 6.72 -15.12
N SER A 173 -12.14 6.76 -13.84
CA SER A 173 -10.77 6.51 -13.40
C SER A 173 -10.39 5.05 -13.61
N ILE A 174 -11.25 4.10 -13.22
CA ILE A 174 -11.02 2.66 -13.45
C ILE A 174 -10.91 2.38 -14.95
N ARG A 175 -11.79 2.95 -15.78
CA ARG A 175 -11.74 2.81 -17.23
C ARG A 175 -10.41 3.29 -17.82
N LYS A 176 -9.85 4.41 -17.34
CA LYS A 176 -8.56 4.89 -17.81
C LYS A 176 -7.40 4.04 -17.31
N MET A 177 -7.46 3.58 -16.07
CA MET A 177 -6.44 2.69 -15.49
C MET A 177 -6.41 1.31 -16.14
N SER A 178 -7.58 0.78 -16.55
CA SER A 178 -7.64 -0.54 -17.22
C SER A 178 -6.86 -0.59 -18.54
N ALA A 179 -6.54 0.57 -19.15
CA ALA A 179 -5.69 0.63 -20.33
C ALA A 179 -4.21 0.31 -20.01
N TYR A 180 -3.80 0.36 -18.76
CA TYR A 180 -2.45 0.00 -18.31
C TYR A 180 -2.33 -1.47 -17.86
N ALA A 181 -3.42 -2.23 -17.86
CA ALA A 181 -3.37 -3.65 -17.54
C ALA A 181 -2.66 -4.44 -18.65
N PRO A 182 -1.90 -5.52 -18.34
CA PRO A 182 -1.66 -6.07 -17.01
C PRO A 182 -0.44 -5.46 -16.27
N VAL A 183 0.25 -4.47 -16.82
CA VAL A 183 1.43 -3.82 -16.20
C VAL A 183 1.04 -3.10 -14.91
N LEU A 184 -0.08 -2.35 -14.91
CA LEU A 184 -0.79 -2.00 -13.68
C LEU A 184 -1.59 -3.24 -13.28
N GLN A 185 -1.02 -4.06 -12.40
CA GLN A 185 -1.55 -5.39 -12.12
C GLN A 185 -2.74 -5.38 -11.17
N SER A 186 -2.81 -4.39 -10.29
CA SER A 186 -3.83 -4.33 -9.24
C SER A 186 -4.11 -2.91 -8.79
N VAL A 187 -5.37 -2.59 -8.47
CA VAL A 187 -5.77 -1.29 -7.88
C VAL A 187 -6.71 -1.54 -6.70
N SER A 188 -6.38 -0.97 -5.54
CA SER A 188 -7.29 -0.97 -4.39
C SER A 188 -8.14 0.29 -4.32
N VAL A 189 -9.38 0.14 -3.89
CA VAL A 189 -10.27 1.24 -3.53
C VAL A 189 -10.56 1.15 -2.05
N VAL A 190 -10.12 2.16 -1.30
CA VAL A 190 -10.32 2.23 0.15
C VAL A 190 -11.16 3.45 0.51
N PRO A 191 -12.09 3.39 1.47
CA PRO A 191 -12.81 4.58 1.91
C PRO A 191 -11.86 5.51 2.66
N VAL A 192 -12.09 6.82 2.56
CA VAL A 192 -11.36 7.80 3.35
C VAL A 192 -11.57 7.56 4.84
N GLY A 193 -10.48 7.44 5.60
CA GLY A 193 -10.53 7.40 7.06
C GLY A 193 -10.78 8.80 7.63
N LEU A 194 -11.80 8.95 8.47
CA LEU A 194 -12.14 10.21 9.14
C LEU A 194 -11.99 10.05 10.64
N THR A 195 -11.22 10.95 11.25
CA THR A 195 -11.04 11.01 12.71
C THR A 195 -11.77 12.23 13.29
N LYS A 196 -11.87 12.32 14.62
CA LYS A 196 -12.42 13.50 15.31
C LYS A 196 -11.52 14.75 15.26
N PHE A 197 -10.27 14.59 14.83
CA PHE A 197 -9.26 15.67 14.78
C PHE A 197 -9.24 16.38 13.43
N ARG A 198 -10.43 16.76 12.92
CA ARG A 198 -10.58 17.37 11.59
C ARG A 198 -10.96 18.86 11.60
N GLU A 199 -10.81 19.52 12.72
CA GLU A 199 -11.10 20.95 12.81
C GLU A 199 -10.19 21.74 11.84
N GLY A 200 -10.80 22.58 10.99
CA GLY A 200 -10.09 23.37 9.97
C GLY A 200 -9.65 22.62 8.72
N LEU A 201 -9.84 21.30 8.65
CA LEU A 201 -9.54 20.52 7.46
C LEU A 201 -10.72 20.52 6.47
N TYR A 202 -10.45 20.07 5.24
CA TYR A 202 -11.47 19.95 4.18
C TYR A 202 -12.68 19.16 4.66
N PRO A 203 -13.91 19.69 4.54
CA PRO A 203 -15.11 19.00 5.02
C PRO A 203 -15.37 17.73 4.18
N MET A 204 -15.57 16.62 4.87
CA MET A 204 -15.85 15.32 4.26
C MET A 204 -16.98 14.62 4.99
N GLU A 205 -17.73 13.82 4.25
CA GLU A 205 -18.76 12.96 4.78
C GLU A 205 -18.32 11.50 4.78
N GLN A 206 -18.76 10.74 5.77
CA GLN A 206 -18.58 9.29 5.78
C GLN A 206 -19.51 8.62 4.78
N PHE A 207 -19.01 7.57 4.14
CA PHE A 207 -19.85 6.70 3.34
C PHE A 207 -20.86 5.96 4.22
N GLN A 208 -22.06 5.75 3.67
CA GLN A 208 -23.13 4.97 4.29
C GLN A 208 -23.30 3.65 3.53
N LYS A 209 -24.19 2.80 4.03
CA LYS A 209 -24.44 1.48 3.44
C LYS A 209 -24.83 1.54 1.96
N GLU A 210 -25.69 2.48 1.61
CA GLU A 210 -26.19 2.68 0.24
C GLU A 210 -25.04 3.09 -0.70
N ASP A 211 -24.19 4.01 -0.25
CA ASP A 211 -23.00 4.44 -0.99
C ASP A 211 -22.03 3.25 -1.22
N ALA A 212 -21.83 2.42 -0.19
CA ALA A 212 -20.96 1.25 -0.29
C ALA A 212 -21.50 0.21 -1.30
N LEU A 213 -22.79 0.04 -1.38
CA LEU A 213 -23.41 -0.83 -2.39
C LEU A 213 -23.14 -0.31 -3.81
N GLU A 214 -23.26 0.99 -4.05
CA GLU A 214 -22.95 1.60 -5.35
C GLU A 214 -21.48 1.45 -5.72
N VAL A 215 -20.56 1.64 -4.77
CA VAL A 215 -19.12 1.44 -4.99
C VAL A 215 -18.82 0.00 -5.35
N LEU A 216 -19.39 -0.96 -4.62
CA LEU A 216 -19.22 -2.39 -4.91
C LEU A 216 -19.77 -2.77 -6.29
N ASP A 217 -20.93 -2.23 -6.69
CA ASP A 217 -21.51 -2.50 -8.01
C ASP A 217 -20.60 -2.01 -9.15
N ILE A 218 -19.99 -0.82 -9.00
CA ILE A 218 -18.99 -0.30 -9.96
C ILE A 218 -17.78 -1.25 -10.03
N ILE A 219 -17.19 -1.59 -8.88
CA ILE A 219 -16.00 -2.44 -8.80
C ILE A 219 -16.28 -3.82 -9.39
N HIS A 220 -17.34 -4.49 -8.99
CA HIS A 220 -17.68 -5.82 -9.49
C HIS A 220 -17.96 -5.82 -11.00
N SER A 221 -18.57 -4.75 -11.52
CA SER A 221 -18.78 -4.59 -12.98
C SER A 221 -17.44 -4.55 -13.73
N TRP A 222 -16.44 -3.85 -13.18
CA TRP A 222 -15.10 -3.79 -13.77
C TRP A 222 -14.31 -5.09 -13.57
N GLN A 223 -14.39 -5.72 -12.41
CA GLN A 223 -13.78 -7.04 -12.18
C GLN A 223 -14.23 -8.05 -13.23
N LYS A 224 -15.54 -8.10 -13.52
CA LYS A 224 -16.07 -8.99 -14.57
C LYS A 224 -15.45 -8.70 -15.93
N LYS A 225 -15.37 -7.43 -16.34
CA LYS A 225 -14.76 -7.03 -17.62
C LYS A 225 -13.29 -7.40 -17.70
N MET A 226 -12.55 -7.19 -16.61
CA MET A 226 -11.11 -7.45 -16.56
C MET A 226 -10.81 -8.96 -16.54
N MET A 227 -11.63 -9.74 -15.83
CA MET A 227 -11.57 -11.21 -15.90
C MET A 227 -11.83 -11.74 -17.31
N ASP A 228 -12.85 -11.22 -18.01
CA ASP A 228 -13.15 -11.61 -19.38
C ASP A 228 -12.01 -11.25 -20.37
N GLN A 229 -11.30 -10.17 -20.11
CA GLN A 229 -10.26 -9.64 -21.03
C GLN A 229 -8.85 -10.13 -20.70
N TYR A 230 -8.48 -10.19 -19.41
CA TYR A 230 -7.10 -10.43 -18.95
C TYR A 230 -6.97 -11.61 -17.98
N GLY A 231 -8.08 -12.17 -17.49
CA GLY A 231 -8.05 -13.25 -16.50
C GLY A 231 -7.62 -12.79 -15.10
N ILE A 232 -7.75 -11.49 -14.78
CA ILE A 232 -7.47 -10.88 -13.47
C ILE A 232 -8.65 -10.03 -13.02
N HIS A 233 -8.85 -9.88 -11.72
CA HIS A 233 -9.89 -8.98 -11.19
C HIS A 233 -9.50 -7.51 -11.31
N PHE A 234 -8.20 -7.20 -11.22
CA PHE A 234 -7.60 -5.89 -11.45
C PHE A 234 -7.95 -4.83 -10.39
N ILE A 235 -9.24 -4.58 -10.13
CA ILE A 235 -9.70 -3.56 -9.18
C ILE A 235 -10.36 -4.23 -7.97
N HIS A 236 -9.97 -3.84 -6.76
CA HIS A 236 -10.41 -4.48 -5.54
C HIS A 236 -10.97 -3.49 -4.53
N ALA A 237 -12.11 -3.82 -3.95
CA ALA A 237 -12.66 -3.12 -2.80
C ALA A 237 -11.98 -3.61 -1.52
N SER A 238 -11.61 -2.70 -0.61
CA SER A 238 -11.18 -3.11 0.73
C SER A 238 -12.31 -3.82 1.50
N ASP A 239 -11.95 -4.63 2.49
CA ASP A 239 -12.90 -5.36 3.33
C ASP A 239 -13.94 -4.43 4.00
N GLU A 240 -13.53 -3.18 4.28
CA GLU A 240 -14.42 -2.17 4.88
C GLU A 240 -15.65 -1.88 4.03
N TRP A 241 -15.56 -1.90 2.70
CA TRP A 241 -16.72 -1.71 1.82
C TRP A 241 -17.74 -2.81 1.98
N TYR A 242 -17.31 -4.08 2.09
CA TYR A 242 -18.22 -5.21 2.31
C TYR A 242 -18.86 -5.16 3.68
N ILE A 243 -18.09 -4.79 4.72
CA ILE A 243 -18.60 -4.61 6.08
C ILE A 243 -19.65 -3.51 6.10
N LEU A 244 -19.36 -2.35 5.50
CA LEU A 244 -20.29 -1.21 5.45
C LEU A 244 -21.56 -1.53 4.67
N ALA A 245 -21.44 -2.24 3.56
CA ALA A 245 -22.57 -2.70 2.75
C ALA A 245 -23.38 -3.80 3.43
N GLY A 246 -22.86 -4.44 4.48
CA GLY A 246 -23.46 -5.62 5.10
C GLY A 246 -23.46 -6.84 4.16
N LYS A 247 -22.42 -6.98 3.37
CA LYS A 247 -22.21 -8.10 2.42
C LYS A 247 -21.15 -9.06 2.95
N ASP A 248 -21.24 -10.31 2.50
CA ASP A 248 -20.18 -11.27 2.72
C ASP A 248 -18.90 -10.88 1.97
N LEU A 249 -17.74 -11.21 2.55
CA LEU A 249 -16.46 -11.05 1.89
C LEU A 249 -16.35 -11.98 0.68
N PRO A 250 -15.72 -11.55 -0.42
CA PRO A 250 -15.44 -12.39 -1.59
C PRO A 250 -14.72 -13.68 -1.21
N LEU A 251 -14.78 -14.67 -2.09
CA LEU A 251 -13.99 -15.89 -1.96
C LEU A 251 -12.51 -15.61 -2.26
N GLU A 252 -11.64 -16.52 -1.83
CA GLU A 252 -10.19 -16.37 -1.93
C GLU A 252 -9.70 -16.09 -3.36
N GLU A 253 -10.24 -16.80 -4.33
CA GLU A 253 -9.92 -16.67 -5.74
C GLU A 253 -10.19 -15.28 -6.34
N SER A 254 -11.01 -14.46 -5.66
CA SER A 254 -11.34 -13.09 -6.10
C SER A 254 -10.26 -12.05 -5.77
N TYR A 255 -9.21 -12.44 -5.04
CA TYR A 255 -8.18 -11.51 -4.57
C TYR A 255 -6.87 -11.57 -5.37
N ASP A 256 -6.79 -12.39 -6.42
CA ASP A 256 -5.63 -12.53 -7.31
C ASP A 256 -4.29 -12.72 -6.55
N GLY A 257 -4.30 -13.50 -5.46
CA GLY A 257 -3.13 -13.72 -4.63
C GLY A 257 -2.85 -12.62 -3.58
N TYR A 258 -3.84 -11.81 -3.24
CA TYR A 258 -3.79 -10.79 -2.17
C TYR A 258 -2.77 -9.66 -2.40
N LEU A 259 -2.61 -9.21 -3.64
CA LEU A 259 -1.68 -8.14 -4.02
C LEU A 259 -1.89 -6.80 -3.29
N GLN A 260 -3.07 -6.60 -2.69
CA GLN A 260 -3.48 -5.36 -2.03
C GLN A 260 -3.77 -5.56 -0.53
N LEU A 261 -3.16 -6.57 0.08
CA LEU A 261 -3.44 -6.97 1.47
C LEU A 261 -3.26 -5.81 2.45
N GLU A 262 -2.18 -5.05 2.32
CA GLU A 262 -1.86 -3.91 3.20
C GLU A 262 -2.86 -2.75 3.08
N ASN A 263 -3.64 -2.70 2.00
CA ASN A 263 -4.77 -1.78 1.83
C ASN A 263 -6.08 -2.33 2.41
N GLY A 264 -6.02 -3.39 3.20
CA GLY A 264 -7.20 -4.01 3.79
C GLY A 264 -8.06 -4.77 2.78
N VAL A 265 -7.48 -5.25 1.68
CA VAL A 265 -8.16 -6.04 0.66
C VAL A 265 -7.94 -7.53 0.95
N GLY A 266 -8.96 -8.21 1.43
CA GLY A 266 -8.93 -9.64 1.70
C GLY A 266 -8.23 -10.03 3.01
N MET A 267 -7.85 -9.10 3.88
CA MET A 267 -7.20 -9.40 5.16
C MET A 267 -8.04 -10.33 6.03
N LEU A 268 -9.34 -10.05 6.12
CA LEU A 268 -10.26 -10.86 6.92
C LEU A 268 -10.51 -12.24 6.29
N ARG A 269 -10.53 -12.33 4.96
CA ARG A 269 -10.65 -13.60 4.26
C ARG A 269 -9.40 -14.46 4.52
N LEU A 270 -8.21 -13.92 4.27
CA LEU A 270 -6.94 -14.61 4.46
C LEU A 270 -6.79 -15.10 5.91
N LEU A 271 -7.01 -14.22 6.88
CA LEU A 271 -6.98 -14.60 8.30
C LEU A 271 -7.95 -15.76 8.61
N GLY A 272 -9.16 -15.73 8.02
CA GLY A 272 -10.14 -16.78 8.22
C GLY A 272 -9.70 -18.13 7.65
N GLU A 273 -9.09 -18.15 6.47
CA GLU A 273 -8.59 -19.40 5.86
C GLU A 273 -7.36 -19.91 6.63
N GLU A 274 -6.42 -19.05 7.03
CA GLU A 274 -5.26 -19.42 7.86
C GLU A 274 -5.68 -19.99 9.23
N VAL A 275 -6.70 -19.40 9.88
CA VAL A 275 -7.24 -19.93 11.14
C VAL A 275 -7.87 -21.30 10.92
N LYS A 276 -8.64 -21.50 9.86
CA LYS A 276 -9.24 -22.83 9.55
C LYS A 276 -8.15 -23.88 9.34
N GLU A 277 -7.13 -23.57 8.55
CA GLU A 277 -6.01 -24.48 8.27
C GLU A 277 -5.23 -24.79 9.55
N ALA A 278 -4.86 -23.77 10.33
CA ALA A 278 -4.15 -23.93 11.59
C ALA A 278 -4.94 -24.76 12.61
N VAL A 279 -6.25 -24.53 12.70
CA VAL A 279 -7.14 -25.31 13.57
C VAL A 279 -7.26 -26.75 13.08
N ALA A 280 -7.40 -26.98 11.75
CA ALA A 280 -7.50 -28.34 11.19
C ALA A 280 -6.25 -29.19 11.45
N GLY A 281 -5.07 -28.59 11.26
CA GLY A 281 -3.76 -29.26 11.35
C GLY A 281 -3.25 -29.54 12.77
N ARG A 282 -3.90 -29.00 13.81
CA ARG A 282 -3.41 -29.11 15.20
C ARG A 282 -4.22 -30.09 16.03
N THR A 283 -3.52 -30.82 16.94
CA THR A 283 -4.11 -31.58 18.03
C THR A 283 -4.01 -30.78 19.32
N GLY A 284 -5.11 -30.75 20.09
CA GLY A 284 -5.12 -30.10 21.40
C GLY A 284 -4.45 -30.91 22.47
N ASP A 285 -4.18 -30.30 23.61
CA ASP A 285 -3.75 -30.93 24.86
C ASP A 285 -4.66 -30.49 26.03
N ASP A 286 -4.38 -30.98 27.25
CA ASP A 286 -5.22 -30.69 28.42
C ASP A 286 -4.94 -29.33 29.08
N ARG A 287 -4.05 -28.51 28.55
CA ARG A 287 -3.73 -27.22 29.13
C ARG A 287 -4.91 -26.25 28.96
N ARG A 288 -5.25 -25.61 30.07
CA ARG A 288 -6.23 -24.52 30.04
C ARG A 288 -5.53 -23.23 29.66
N ILE A 289 -6.01 -22.59 28.59
CA ILE A 289 -5.50 -21.30 28.10
C ILE A 289 -6.62 -20.28 28.18
N LYS A 290 -6.35 -19.18 28.90
CA LYS A 290 -7.18 -17.97 28.85
C LYS A 290 -6.37 -16.87 28.21
N ALA A 291 -6.90 -16.26 27.17
CA ALA A 291 -6.28 -15.14 26.47
C ALA A 291 -7.29 -14.02 26.26
N VAL A 292 -6.79 -12.83 26.04
CA VAL A 292 -7.59 -11.65 25.66
C VAL A 292 -7.04 -11.11 24.35
N SER A 293 -7.91 -10.92 23.37
CA SER A 293 -7.60 -10.27 22.10
C SER A 293 -8.30 -8.91 22.04
N ALA A 294 -7.55 -7.85 21.83
CA ALA A 294 -8.08 -6.51 21.64
C ALA A 294 -8.04 -6.15 20.17
N THR A 295 -9.17 -5.67 19.62
CA THR A 295 -9.27 -5.32 18.20
C THR A 295 -10.23 -4.15 17.97
N GLY A 296 -10.12 -3.48 16.81
CA GLY A 296 -11.05 -2.42 16.42
C GLY A 296 -12.49 -2.89 16.24
N ALA A 297 -13.44 -1.97 16.37
CA ALA A 297 -14.87 -2.29 16.32
C ALA A 297 -15.31 -2.98 15.03
N LEU A 298 -14.73 -2.63 13.88
CA LEU A 298 -15.05 -3.21 12.59
C LEU A 298 -14.60 -4.68 12.48
N ALA A 299 -13.42 -5.01 12.96
CA ALA A 299 -12.87 -6.36 12.91
C ALA A 299 -13.42 -7.28 14.01
N ALA A 300 -13.90 -6.73 15.12
CA ALA A 300 -14.32 -7.49 16.30
C ALA A 300 -15.31 -8.65 16.01
N PRO A 301 -16.35 -8.50 15.16
CA PRO A 301 -17.26 -9.59 14.84
C PRO A 301 -16.57 -10.78 14.15
N PHE A 302 -15.61 -10.52 13.27
CA PHE A 302 -14.85 -11.56 12.57
C PHE A 302 -13.88 -12.26 13.52
N ILE A 303 -13.14 -11.50 14.32
CA ILE A 303 -12.22 -12.07 15.32
C ILE A 303 -12.99 -12.95 16.31
N LYS A 304 -14.18 -12.52 16.79
CA LYS A 304 -15.03 -13.34 17.65
C LYS A 304 -15.38 -14.67 16.99
N LYS A 305 -15.84 -14.64 15.74
CA LYS A 305 -16.16 -15.85 14.98
C LYS A 305 -14.97 -16.82 14.87
N TYR A 306 -13.76 -16.28 14.65
CA TYR A 306 -12.55 -17.13 14.58
C TYR A 306 -12.17 -17.70 15.95
N MET A 307 -12.36 -16.95 17.03
CA MET A 307 -12.13 -17.43 18.38
C MET A 307 -13.15 -18.51 18.77
N GLU A 308 -14.40 -18.40 18.34
CA GLU A 308 -15.43 -19.44 18.49
C GLU A 308 -15.02 -20.73 17.77
N MET A 309 -14.52 -20.66 16.54
CA MET A 309 -14.00 -21.82 15.81
C MET A 309 -12.85 -22.52 16.54
N ILE A 310 -11.93 -21.74 17.14
CA ILE A 310 -10.84 -22.26 17.94
C ILE A 310 -11.38 -22.97 19.18
N HIS A 311 -12.32 -22.36 19.89
CA HIS A 311 -12.92 -22.89 21.09
C HIS A 311 -13.72 -24.18 20.82
N GLU A 312 -14.47 -24.24 19.71
CA GLU A 312 -15.21 -25.48 19.32
C GLU A 312 -14.30 -26.67 19.19
N LYS A 313 -13.11 -26.52 18.61
CA LYS A 313 -12.12 -27.59 18.46
C LYS A 313 -11.30 -27.83 19.75
N PHE A 314 -10.98 -26.75 20.46
CA PHE A 314 -10.13 -26.76 21.65
C PHE A 314 -10.89 -26.14 22.84
N PRO A 315 -11.79 -26.90 23.52
CA PRO A 315 -12.64 -26.35 24.58
C PRO A 315 -11.86 -25.81 25.80
N ASN A 316 -10.59 -26.22 25.95
CA ASN A 316 -9.71 -25.73 27.00
C ASN A 316 -9.10 -24.33 26.67
N VAL A 317 -9.33 -23.80 25.47
CA VAL A 317 -8.86 -22.50 25.03
C VAL A 317 -10.04 -21.53 25.06
N GLU A 318 -9.95 -20.53 25.92
CA GLU A 318 -10.91 -19.44 26.04
C GLU A 318 -10.23 -18.14 25.61
N VAL A 319 -10.82 -17.42 24.66
CA VAL A 319 -10.31 -16.11 24.21
C VAL A 319 -11.41 -15.06 24.28
N ASP A 320 -11.25 -14.11 25.19
CA ASP A 320 -12.13 -12.95 25.29
C ASP A 320 -11.75 -11.89 24.24
N VAL A 321 -12.69 -11.48 23.40
CA VAL A 321 -12.44 -10.44 22.39
C VAL A 321 -12.99 -9.10 22.87
N ILE A 322 -12.09 -8.17 23.10
CA ILE A 322 -12.43 -6.79 23.51
C ILE A 322 -12.45 -5.90 22.27
N SER A 323 -13.63 -5.35 21.98
CA SER A 323 -13.79 -4.34 20.92
C SER A 323 -13.34 -2.98 21.44
N ILE A 324 -12.34 -2.39 20.79
CA ILE A 324 -11.85 -1.05 21.07
C ILE A 324 -12.46 -0.09 20.03
N ARG A 325 -13.08 0.97 20.53
CA ARG A 325 -13.61 2.02 19.68
C ARG A 325 -12.46 2.90 19.19
N ASN A 326 -12.30 2.97 17.87
CA ASN A 326 -11.38 3.92 17.24
C ASN A 326 -12.00 5.32 17.29
N GLU A 327 -11.20 6.32 17.63
CA GLU A 327 -11.65 7.71 17.73
C GLU A 327 -11.02 8.59 16.64
#